data_5156bc8007ba7d0a7bf78c6184ddb6c0
#
_entry.id   5156bc8007ba7d0a7bf78c6184ddb6c0
#
_cell.length_a   1.000
_cell.length_b   1.000
_cell.length_c   1.000
_cell.angle_alpha   90.00
_cell.angle_beta   90.00
_cell.angle_gamma   90.00
#
_symmetry.space_group_name_H-M   'P 1'
#
loop_
_entity.id
_entity.type
_entity.pdbx_description
1 polymer ?
#
loop_
_entity_poly.entity_id
_entity_poly.type
_entity_poly.pdbx_seq_one_letter_code
_entity_poly.pdbx_strand_id
1 'polypeptide(L)'
;MRGKFYFIILLLVVGLVPTACVSSKPAATPAPGAVSVDKDQVWQLVAMRGKEVARTEGEVILMFHPESGTLRGRIACNRYFADYTMRLDKVSADGSRYRLKVAYVGGGDVQCPEGGMAAQERYLALLAKADACLLTPYTLTLYQKGKEILKYGLQ
;
A
#
# COMPACT_ATOMS: atom_id res chain seq x y z
N MET A 1 -31.70 -9.41 -79.68
CA MET A 1 -31.25 -8.20 -78.93
C MET A 1 -30.91 -8.61 -77.53
N ARG A 2 -29.69 -8.41 -77.18
CA ARG A 2 -29.07 -9.02 -75.98
C ARG A 2 -29.17 -8.05 -74.82
N GLY A 3 -29.95 -8.36 -73.76
CA GLY A 3 -29.97 -7.62 -72.50
C GLY A 3 -28.99 -8.18 -71.56
N LYS A 4 -28.02 -7.36 -71.12
CA LYS A 4 -27.02 -7.72 -70.12
C LYS A 4 -27.58 -7.47 -68.70
N PHE A 5 -27.77 -8.53 -67.92
CA PHE A 5 -28.06 -8.44 -66.48
C PHE A 5 -26.77 -8.14 -65.71
N TYR A 6 -26.70 -7.00 -65.07
CA TYR A 6 -25.67 -6.68 -64.10
C TYR A 6 -26.11 -7.18 -62.73
N PHE A 7 -25.41 -8.20 -62.23
CA PHE A 7 -25.51 -8.66 -60.85
C PHE A 7 -24.71 -7.73 -59.98
N ILE A 8 -25.38 -6.93 -59.13
CA ILE A 8 -24.75 -6.12 -58.11
C ILE A 8 -24.54 -7.04 -56.91
N ILE A 9 -23.29 -7.45 -56.66
CA ILE A 9 -22.90 -8.16 -55.46
C ILE A 9 -22.70 -7.13 -54.34
N LEU A 10 -23.65 -7.10 -53.41
CA LEU A 10 -23.56 -6.30 -52.19
C LEU A 10 -22.65 -7.02 -51.18
N LEU A 11 -21.40 -6.58 -51.09
CA LEU A 11 -20.42 -7.08 -50.08
C LEU A 11 -20.80 -6.47 -48.72
N LEU A 12 -21.41 -7.32 -47.86
CA LEU A 12 -21.64 -7.05 -46.45
C LEU A 12 -20.31 -7.22 -45.72
N VAL A 13 -19.62 -6.10 -45.44
CA VAL A 13 -18.44 -6.10 -44.53
C VAL A 13 -18.96 -6.15 -43.09
N VAL A 14 -18.97 -7.35 -42.53
CA VAL A 14 -19.20 -7.55 -41.08
C VAL A 14 -17.91 -7.14 -40.36
N GLY A 15 -17.93 -5.92 -39.83
CA GLY A 15 -16.85 -5.44 -38.96
C GLY A 15 -16.80 -6.24 -37.64
N LEU A 16 -15.78 -7.09 -37.47
CA LEU A 16 -15.43 -7.65 -36.18
C LEU A 16 -14.88 -6.52 -35.28
N VAL A 17 -15.69 -6.09 -34.32
CA VAL A 17 -15.23 -5.23 -33.23
C VAL A 17 -14.51 -6.12 -32.22
N PRO A 18 -13.19 -5.95 -31.96
CA PRO A 18 -12.53 -6.69 -30.89
C PRO A 18 -13.04 -6.17 -29.55
N THR A 19 -13.84 -6.98 -28.85
CA THR A 19 -14.22 -6.75 -27.46
C THR A 19 -12.95 -6.90 -26.60
N ALA A 20 -12.31 -5.79 -26.27
CA ALA A 20 -11.22 -5.76 -25.29
C ALA A 20 -11.81 -6.15 -23.93
N CYS A 21 -11.58 -7.39 -23.49
CA CYS A 21 -11.81 -7.80 -22.12
C CYS A 21 -10.87 -6.99 -21.22
N VAL A 22 -11.40 -5.96 -20.57
CA VAL A 22 -10.75 -5.32 -19.43
C VAL A 22 -10.76 -6.35 -18.31
N SER A 23 -9.64 -7.03 -18.13
CA SER A 23 -9.41 -7.93 -16.99
C SER A 23 -9.24 -7.07 -15.74
N SER A 24 -10.33 -6.71 -15.09
CA SER A 24 -10.32 -6.21 -13.72
C SER A 24 -9.84 -7.36 -12.83
N LYS A 25 -8.60 -7.23 -12.33
CA LYS A 25 -8.04 -8.14 -11.34
C LYS A 25 -9.00 -8.16 -10.13
N PRO A 26 -9.63 -9.28 -9.80
CA PRO A 26 -10.55 -9.31 -8.68
C PRO A 26 -9.78 -8.95 -7.40
N ALA A 27 -10.30 -8.00 -6.64
CA ALA A 27 -9.83 -7.75 -5.28
C ALA A 27 -9.94 -9.07 -4.51
N ALA A 28 -8.82 -9.56 -3.99
CA ALA A 28 -8.80 -10.81 -3.25
C ALA A 28 -9.72 -10.66 -2.03
N THR A 29 -10.79 -11.46 -1.96
CA THR A 29 -11.67 -11.54 -0.80
C THR A 29 -10.81 -11.88 0.43
N PRO A 30 -10.88 -11.09 1.53
CA PRO A 30 -10.13 -11.39 2.74
C PRO A 30 -10.47 -12.80 3.24
N ALA A 31 -9.46 -13.56 3.67
CA ALA A 31 -9.68 -14.86 4.30
C ALA A 31 -10.54 -14.68 5.58
N PRO A 32 -11.44 -15.61 5.90
CA PRO A 32 -12.24 -15.52 7.13
C PRO A 32 -11.34 -15.34 8.37
N GLY A 33 -11.63 -14.33 9.19
CA GLY A 33 -10.84 -13.99 10.39
C GLY A 33 -9.56 -13.21 10.13
N ALA A 34 -9.24 -12.86 8.88
CA ALA A 34 -8.09 -12.00 8.59
C ALA A 34 -8.39 -10.53 8.99
N VAL A 35 -7.49 -9.95 9.77
CA VAL A 35 -7.47 -8.51 10.02
C VAL A 35 -6.84 -7.83 8.80
N SER A 36 -7.53 -6.87 8.21
CA SER A 36 -7.07 -6.10 7.05
C SER A 36 -6.83 -4.64 7.41
N VAL A 37 -6.01 -3.96 6.64
CA VAL A 37 -5.87 -2.50 6.75
C VAL A 37 -7.06 -1.81 6.10
N ASP A 38 -7.53 -0.74 6.73
CA ASP A 38 -8.58 0.14 6.21
C ASP A 38 -8.01 1.54 5.97
N LYS A 39 -8.60 2.26 5.02
CA LYS A 39 -8.21 3.63 4.67
C LYS A 39 -8.43 4.65 5.79
N ASP A 40 -9.37 4.37 6.69
CA ASP A 40 -9.73 5.27 7.79
C ASP A 40 -8.90 5.01 9.06
N GLN A 41 -8.02 4.00 9.03
CA GLN A 41 -7.14 3.67 10.15
C GLN A 41 -5.90 4.57 10.17
N VAL A 42 -5.69 5.23 11.30
CA VAL A 42 -4.49 6.02 11.57
C VAL A 42 -3.60 5.27 12.55
N TRP A 43 -2.42 4.92 12.09
CA TRP A 43 -1.43 4.15 12.84
C TRP A 43 -0.36 5.09 13.39
N GLN A 44 -0.27 5.22 14.71
CA GLN A 44 0.75 6.03 15.38
C GLN A 44 1.96 5.19 15.75
N LEU A 45 3.16 5.63 15.38
CA LEU A 45 4.41 4.97 15.75
C LEU A 45 4.60 4.98 17.27
N VAL A 46 4.82 3.80 17.85
CA VAL A 46 5.05 3.62 19.30
C VAL A 46 6.45 3.08 19.60
N ALA A 47 7.07 2.37 18.65
CA ALA A 47 8.45 1.91 18.82
C ALA A 47 9.20 1.82 17.48
N MET A 48 10.50 2.06 17.53
CA MET A 48 11.45 1.93 16.43
C MET A 48 12.62 1.04 16.85
N ARG A 49 12.82 -0.09 16.17
CA ARG A 49 13.83 -1.10 16.50
C ARG A 49 13.78 -1.54 17.97
N GLY A 50 12.57 -1.77 18.48
CA GLY A 50 12.33 -2.20 19.85
C GLY A 50 12.51 -1.12 20.92
N LYS A 51 12.84 0.12 20.55
CA LYS A 51 12.90 1.27 21.45
C LYS A 51 11.62 2.07 21.34
N GLU A 52 11.01 2.38 22.48
CA GLU A 52 9.83 3.27 22.51
C GLU A 52 10.18 4.66 21.99
N VAL A 53 9.27 5.20 21.21
CA VAL A 53 9.36 6.57 20.68
C VAL A 53 8.58 7.48 21.64
N ALA A 54 9.27 8.46 22.20
CA ALA A 54 8.63 9.44 23.08
C ALA A 54 7.64 10.29 22.25
N ARG A 55 6.44 10.53 22.80
CA ARG A 55 5.43 11.38 22.15
C ARG A 55 5.91 12.82 21.91
N THR A 56 6.94 13.24 22.62
CA THR A 56 7.58 14.56 22.48
C THR A 56 8.46 14.69 21.23
N GLU A 57 8.87 13.56 20.60
CA GLU A 57 9.72 13.59 19.40
C GLU A 57 8.96 13.85 18.10
N GLY A 58 7.69 14.27 18.21
CA GLY A 58 6.80 14.51 17.09
C GLY A 58 5.93 13.29 16.76
N GLU A 59 4.74 13.57 16.28
CA GLU A 59 3.79 12.53 15.91
C GLU A 59 4.21 11.89 14.58
N VAL A 60 4.48 10.59 14.58
CA VAL A 60 4.70 9.81 13.35
C VAL A 60 3.47 8.97 13.09
N ILE A 61 2.76 9.30 12.03
CA ILE A 61 1.55 8.58 11.62
C ILE A 61 1.74 7.90 10.28
N LEU A 62 1.05 6.77 10.12
CA LEU A 62 0.98 5.98 8.90
C LEU A 62 -0.49 5.67 8.58
N MET A 63 -0.88 5.86 7.34
CA MET A 63 -2.19 5.50 6.79
C MET A 63 -2.01 4.67 5.53
N PHE A 64 -2.81 3.61 5.41
CA PHE A 64 -2.90 2.82 4.19
C PHE A 64 -4.03 3.32 3.31
N HIS A 65 -3.80 3.33 2.02
CA HIS A 65 -4.82 3.56 1.00
C HIS A 65 -4.89 2.34 0.08
N PRO A 66 -5.66 1.31 0.45
CA PRO A 66 -5.69 0.02 -0.26
C PRO A 66 -6.12 0.15 -1.71
N GLU A 67 -7.04 1.07 -2.01
CA GLU A 67 -7.56 1.30 -3.37
C GLU A 67 -6.48 1.74 -4.35
N SER A 68 -5.52 2.55 -3.88
CA SER A 68 -4.41 3.07 -4.69
C SER A 68 -3.10 2.32 -4.48
N GLY A 69 -3.00 1.44 -3.48
CA GLY A 69 -1.76 0.77 -3.13
C GLY A 69 -0.70 1.73 -2.57
N THR A 70 -1.14 2.83 -1.92
CA THR A 70 -0.23 3.84 -1.38
C THR A 70 -0.26 3.91 0.14
N LEU A 71 0.89 4.21 0.73
CA LEU A 71 1.04 4.63 2.11
C LEU A 71 1.18 6.15 2.15
N ARG A 72 0.60 6.77 3.15
CA ARG A 72 0.79 8.19 3.43
C ARG A 72 0.95 8.40 4.91
N GLY A 73 1.60 9.49 5.27
CA GLY A 73 1.73 9.83 6.67
C GLY A 73 2.45 11.15 6.91
N ARG A 74 2.78 11.35 8.18
CA ARG A 74 3.54 12.50 8.65
C ARG A 74 4.66 12.04 9.57
N ILE A 75 5.81 12.68 9.45
CA ILE A 75 6.94 12.54 10.36
C ILE A 75 7.60 13.90 10.56
N ALA A 76 7.87 14.25 11.79
CA ALA A 76 8.36 15.57 12.16
C ALA A 76 7.45 16.66 11.55
N CYS A 77 8.00 17.59 10.77
CA CYS A 77 7.24 18.64 10.11
C CYS A 77 6.84 18.31 8.67
N ASN A 78 7.20 17.12 8.15
CA ASN A 78 6.97 16.73 6.77
C ASN A 78 5.90 15.66 6.59
N ARG A 79 5.29 15.65 5.40
CA ARG A 79 4.49 14.53 4.92
C ARG A 79 5.36 13.57 4.13
N TYR A 80 5.00 12.31 4.13
CA TYR A 80 5.65 11.29 3.29
C TYR A 80 4.62 10.43 2.58
N PHE A 81 5.06 9.76 1.54
CA PHE A 81 4.29 8.80 0.78
C PHE A 81 5.18 7.64 0.32
N ALA A 82 4.56 6.51 0.06
CA ALA A 82 5.21 5.36 -0.56
C ALA A 82 4.17 4.52 -1.29
N ASP A 83 4.61 3.73 -2.26
CA ASP A 83 3.80 2.66 -2.82
C ASP A 83 3.99 1.39 -1.99
N TYR A 84 2.96 0.56 -1.90
CA TYR A 84 3.09 -0.73 -1.26
C TYR A 84 2.31 -1.82 -1.99
N THR A 85 2.76 -3.05 -1.80
CA THR A 85 1.97 -4.25 -2.08
C THR A 85 1.96 -5.11 -0.83
N MET A 86 0.79 -5.64 -0.50
CA MET A 86 0.58 -6.47 0.68
C MET A 86 -0.19 -7.72 0.30
N ARG A 87 0.31 -8.90 0.71
CA ARG A 87 -0.32 -10.18 0.45
C ARG A 87 -0.39 -10.99 1.72
N LEU A 88 -1.59 -11.48 2.07
CA LEU A 88 -1.79 -12.35 3.22
C LEU A 88 -0.88 -13.59 3.10
N ASP A 89 -0.13 -13.85 4.15
CA ASP A 89 0.75 -15.01 4.29
C ASP A 89 0.13 -16.04 5.27
N LYS A 90 -0.34 -15.60 6.43
CA LYS A 90 -0.90 -16.46 7.48
C LYS A 90 -1.88 -15.71 8.37
N VAL A 91 -2.95 -16.38 8.80
CA VAL A 91 -3.82 -15.97 9.90
C VAL A 91 -3.53 -16.85 11.12
N SER A 92 -3.39 -16.26 12.28
CA SER A 92 -3.16 -16.94 13.56
C SER A 92 -3.91 -16.23 14.69
N ALA A 93 -3.91 -16.82 15.90
CA ALA A 93 -4.48 -16.17 17.08
C ALA A 93 -3.83 -14.81 17.41
N ASP A 94 -2.55 -14.66 17.06
CA ASP A 94 -1.78 -13.42 17.29
C ASP A 94 -2.06 -12.33 16.26
N GLY A 95 -2.83 -12.61 15.19
CA GLY A 95 -3.17 -11.68 14.13
C GLY A 95 -2.91 -12.22 12.73
N SER A 96 -2.97 -11.31 11.77
CA SER A 96 -2.77 -11.60 10.35
C SER A 96 -1.38 -11.15 9.91
N ARG A 97 -0.59 -12.10 9.43
CA ARG A 97 0.74 -11.83 8.87
C ARG A 97 0.63 -11.64 7.37
N TYR A 98 1.31 -10.62 6.88
CA TYR A 98 1.38 -10.31 5.46
C TYR A 98 2.83 -10.22 5.01
N ARG A 99 3.08 -10.62 3.77
CA ARG A 99 4.27 -10.18 3.03
C ARG A 99 4.01 -8.76 2.56
N LEU A 100 4.96 -7.89 2.81
CA LEU A 100 4.90 -6.47 2.49
C LEU A 100 6.07 -6.11 1.57
N LYS A 101 5.80 -5.28 0.58
CA LYS A 101 6.85 -4.61 -0.19
C LYS A 101 6.51 -3.13 -0.21
N VAL A 102 7.45 -2.32 0.20
CA VAL A 102 7.35 -0.85 0.14
C VAL A 102 8.32 -0.35 -0.92
N ALA A 103 7.87 0.58 -1.76
CA ALA A 103 8.65 1.12 -2.86
C ALA A 103 8.38 2.64 -2.99
N TYR A 104 9.24 3.33 -3.72
CA TYR A 104 9.09 4.75 -4.04
C TYR A 104 8.81 5.64 -2.82
N VAL A 105 9.56 5.38 -1.72
CA VAL A 105 9.41 6.15 -0.49
C VAL A 105 9.92 7.57 -0.72
N GLY A 106 9.04 8.55 -0.57
CA GLY A 106 9.34 9.96 -0.69
C GLY A 106 8.82 10.75 0.51
N GLY A 107 9.47 11.88 0.80
CA GLY A 107 9.07 12.78 1.87
C GLY A 107 9.24 14.23 1.47
N GLY A 108 8.61 15.15 2.20
CA GLY A 108 8.85 16.58 2.08
C GLY A 108 10.29 16.94 2.49
N ASP A 109 10.74 18.09 2.03
CA ASP A 109 12.08 18.61 2.26
C ASP A 109 12.10 19.89 3.10
N VAL A 110 10.97 20.21 3.73
CA VAL A 110 10.88 21.33 4.66
C VAL A 110 11.84 21.08 5.83
N GLN A 111 12.71 22.05 6.11
CA GLN A 111 13.66 21.96 7.21
C GLN A 111 12.93 21.91 8.54
N CYS A 112 13.02 20.78 9.23
CA CYS A 112 12.44 20.60 10.56
C CYS A 112 13.43 21.06 11.63
N PRO A 113 12.97 21.74 12.68
CA PRO A 113 13.82 22.08 13.82
C PRO A 113 14.33 20.81 14.55
N GLU A 114 15.41 20.98 15.32
CA GLU A 114 15.90 20.03 16.35
C GLU A 114 16.05 18.57 15.90
N GLY A 115 16.74 18.34 14.76
CA GLY A 115 17.06 16.98 14.32
C GLY A 115 15.91 16.23 13.66
N GLY A 116 14.78 16.88 13.40
CA GLY A 116 13.63 16.29 12.73
C GLY A 116 13.93 15.70 11.36
N MET A 117 14.86 16.30 10.60
CA MET A 117 15.31 15.76 9.32
C MET A 117 16.02 14.42 9.47
N ALA A 118 16.91 14.29 10.46
CA ALA A 118 17.61 13.02 10.73
C ALA A 118 16.65 11.93 11.23
N ALA A 119 15.61 12.30 12.00
CA ALA A 119 14.56 11.37 12.41
C ALA A 119 13.73 10.90 11.20
N GLN A 120 13.36 11.82 10.31
CA GLN A 120 12.67 11.52 9.05
C GLN A 120 13.47 10.55 8.19
N GLU A 121 14.74 10.84 7.92
CA GLU A 121 15.59 9.99 7.10
C GLU A 121 15.70 8.56 7.66
N ARG A 122 15.94 8.42 8.97
CA ARG A 122 15.98 7.11 9.65
C ARG A 122 14.69 6.34 9.51
N TYR A 123 13.57 7.00 9.74
CA TYR A 123 12.25 6.38 9.64
C TYR A 123 11.94 5.91 8.23
N LEU A 124 12.09 6.79 7.21
CA LEU A 124 11.83 6.46 5.81
C LEU A 124 12.75 5.33 5.32
N ALA A 125 14.01 5.32 5.75
CA ALA A 125 14.95 4.24 5.44
C ALA A 125 14.54 2.89 6.06
N LEU A 126 13.89 2.87 7.22
CA LEU A 126 13.33 1.66 7.82
C LEU A 126 12.06 1.23 7.12
N LEU A 127 11.16 2.17 6.84
CA LEU A 127 9.91 1.90 6.12
C LEU A 127 10.17 1.25 4.76
N ALA A 128 11.14 1.76 4.00
CA ALA A 128 11.55 1.21 2.71
C ALA A 128 12.12 -0.22 2.78
N LYS A 129 12.58 -0.66 3.95
CA LYS A 129 13.16 -2.00 4.17
C LYS A 129 12.15 -3.02 4.71
N ALA A 130 10.91 -2.61 4.96
CA ALA A 130 9.89 -3.51 5.46
C ALA A 130 9.55 -4.59 4.42
N ASP A 131 9.63 -5.87 4.83
CA ASP A 131 9.35 -7.03 3.98
C ASP A 131 8.18 -7.89 4.47
N ALA A 132 7.73 -7.65 5.72
CA ALA A 132 6.55 -8.29 6.29
C ALA A 132 5.88 -7.38 7.31
N CYS A 133 4.60 -7.65 7.61
CA CYS A 133 3.93 -7.05 8.76
C CYS A 133 3.05 -8.07 9.48
N LEU A 134 2.84 -7.82 10.77
CA LEU A 134 1.82 -8.46 11.59
C LEU A 134 0.79 -7.41 11.96
N LEU A 135 -0.45 -7.69 11.62
CA LEU A 135 -1.60 -6.83 11.87
C LEU A 135 -2.53 -7.49 12.87
N THR A 136 -2.81 -6.78 13.95
CA THR A 136 -3.85 -7.11 14.92
C THR A 136 -4.94 -6.03 14.88
N PRO A 137 -6.07 -6.17 15.59
CA PRO A 137 -7.06 -5.10 15.66
C PRO A 137 -6.54 -3.75 16.18
N TYR A 138 -5.44 -3.76 16.95
CA TYR A 138 -4.94 -2.56 17.64
C TYR A 138 -3.48 -2.22 17.33
N THR A 139 -2.74 -3.12 16.69
CA THR A 139 -1.31 -2.92 16.43
C THR A 139 -0.93 -3.33 15.02
N LEU A 140 0.01 -2.59 14.47
CA LEU A 140 0.71 -2.91 13.23
C LEU A 140 2.19 -2.98 13.52
N THR A 141 2.82 -4.12 13.26
CA THR A 141 4.27 -4.28 13.43
C THR A 141 4.90 -4.60 12.08
N LEU A 142 5.87 -3.79 11.66
CA LEU A 142 6.64 -4.01 10.44
C LEU A 142 7.96 -4.72 10.76
N TYR A 143 8.33 -5.64 9.88
CA TYR A 143 9.52 -6.48 10.01
C TYR A 143 10.45 -6.31 8.81
N GLN A 144 11.74 -6.51 9.08
CA GLN A 144 12.78 -6.70 8.07
C GLN A 144 13.53 -8.00 8.40
N LYS A 145 13.48 -8.99 7.50
CA LYS A 145 14.13 -10.30 7.69
C LYS A 145 13.81 -10.92 9.05
N GLY A 146 12.53 -10.86 9.44
CA GLY A 146 12.01 -11.39 10.70
C GLY A 146 12.33 -10.57 11.96
N LYS A 147 13.04 -9.45 11.87
CA LYS A 147 13.30 -8.54 12.99
C LYS A 147 12.29 -7.39 12.96
N GLU A 148 11.71 -7.07 14.12
CA GLU A 148 10.84 -5.89 14.28
C GLU A 148 11.65 -4.61 14.01
N ILE A 149 11.11 -3.75 13.16
CA ILE A 149 11.74 -2.46 12.82
C ILE A 149 10.88 -1.27 13.19
N LEU A 150 9.56 -1.35 13.00
CA LEU A 150 8.60 -0.29 13.32
C LEU A 150 7.37 -0.92 13.93
N LYS A 151 6.86 -0.34 15.02
CA LYS A 151 5.63 -0.78 15.68
C LYS A 151 4.70 0.40 15.87
N TYR A 152 3.43 0.20 15.55
CA TYR A 152 2.38 1.23 15.61
C TYR A 152 1.22 0.73 16.46
N GLY A 153 0.54 1.69 17.13
CA GLY A 153 -0.78 1.51 17.73
C GLY A 153 -1.84 2.18 16.88
N LEU A 154 -3.04 1.63 16.85
CA LEU A 154 -4.20 2.25 16.23
C LEU A 154 -4.64 3.44 17.09
N GLN A 155 -4.96 4.59 16.46
CA GLN A 155 -5.55 5.78 17.10
C GLN A 155 -7.06 5.69 17.18
#